data_c00d39efa24f5ace042e9c723c2fe15a
#
_entry.id   c00d39efa24f5ace042e9c723c2fe15a
#
_cell.length_a   1.000
_cell.length_b   1.000
_cell.length_c   1.000
_cell.angle_alpha   90.00
_cell.angle_beta   90.00
_cell.angle_gamma   90.00
#
_symmetry.space_group_name_H-M   'P 1'
#
loop_
_entity.id
_entity.type
_entity.pdbx_description
1 polymer ?
#
loop_
_entity_poly.entity_id
_entity_poly.type
_entity_poly.pdbx_seq_one_letter_code
_entity_poly.pdbx_strand_id
1 'polypeptide(L)'
;DFYREVFFKLKVNMARKIKKNKMWGGRFNSDQDKIMIEMNSSIEFDSRLYAEDINASIAHAKMLAKQKIISTRDSQKIVSGLKKIKVEFEKGTFNLDPHLEDIHMNIESNLQKKIGIVAKKLHTGRSRNDQVATDMRLYIRSQCQEIIKKITMIQKELSKKASKYYDFIM
;
A
#
# COMPACT_ATOMS: atom_id res chain seq x y z
N ASP A 1 -19.33 6.82 -4.09
CA ASP A 1 -19.32 6.30 -5.49
C ASP A 1 -17.94 6.28 -6.15
N PHE A 2 -17.03 7.17 -5.76
CA PHE A 2 -15.64 7.16 -6.27
C PHE A 2 -14.90 5.84 -5.97
N TYR A 3 -15.14 5.20 -4.84
CA TYR A 3 -14.54 3.92 -4.48
C TYR A 3 -15.11 2.74 -5.27
N ARG A 4 -16.37 2.80 -5.71
CA ARG A 4 -16.99 1.77 -6.55
C ARG A 4 -16.44 1.78 -7.99
N GLU A 5 -16.17 2.94 -8.55
CA GLU A 5 -15.63 3.05 -9.93
C GLU A 5 -14.17 2.60 -10.03
N VAL A 6 -13.36 2.85 -8.99
CA VAL A 6 -11.97 2.35 -8.94
C VAL A 6 -11.95 0.82 -8.86
N PHE A 7 -12.87 0.21 -8.10
CA PHE A 7 -13.00 -1.25 -8.02
C PHE A 7 -13.52 -1.90 -9.31
N PHE A 8 -14.38 -1.23 -10.08
CA PHE A 8 -14.98 -1.81 -11.27
C PHE A 8 -14.06 -1.78 -12.51
N LYS A 9 -13.05 -0.92 -12.55
CA LYS A 9 -12.03 -0.88 -13.62
C LYS A 9 -10.91 -1.91 -13.46
N LEU A 10 -10.82 -2.59 -12.33
CA LEU A 10 -9.94 -3.74 -12.08
C LEU A 10 -10.56 -5.05 -12.58
N LYS A 11 -11.15 -5.09 -13.79
CA LYS A 11 -11.43 -6.36 -14.48
C LYS A 11 -10.08 -6.99 -14.84
N VAL A 12 -9.65 -7.89 -13.98
CA VAL A 12 -8.49 -8.77 -14.14
C VAL A 12 -8.68 -9.53 -15.47
N ASN A 13 -7.77 -9.30 -16.41
CA ASN A 13 -7.66 -10.08 -17.63
C ASN A 13 -7.11 -11.48 -17.25
N MET A 14 -8.02 -12.44 -16.99
CA MET A 14 -7.73 -13.80 -16.52
C MET A 14 -7.16 -14.74 -17.59
N ALA A 15 -6.26 -14.28 -18.42
CA ALA A 15 -5.59 -15.15 -19.38
C ALA A 15 -4.11 -14.83 -19.53
N ARG A 16 -3.32 -15.05 -18.48
CA ARG A 16 -1.87 -15.17 -18.61
C ARG A 16 -1.35 -16.39 -17.85
N LYS A 17 -0.50 -17.19 -18.52
CA LYS A 17 0.22 -18.35 -17.94
C LYS A 17 0.77 -18.01 -16.55
N ILE A 18 0.40 -18.81 -15.56
CA ILE A 18 0.87 -18.74 -14.17
C ILE A 18 2.41 -18.75 -14.20
N LYS A 19 3.05 -17.63 -13.88
CA LYS A 19 4.50 -17.59 -13.63
C LYS A 19 4.74 -18.08 -12.22
N LYS A 20 5.60 -19.12 -12.07
CA LYS A 20 6.03 -19.63 -10.75
C LYS A 20 6.39 -18.50 -9.81
N ASN A 21 5.73 -18.43 -8.65
CA ASN A 21 6.11 -17.51 -7.58
C ASN A 21 7.41 -18.02 -6.92
N LYS A 22 8.55 -17.50 -7.36
CA LYS A 22 9.87 -17.92 -6.87
C LYS A 22 10.20 -17.46 -5.45
N MET A 23 9.35 -16.69 -4.78
CA MET A 23 9.64 -16.19 -3.44
C MET A 23 9.47 -17.26 -2.36
N TRP A 24 8.60 -18.24 -2.55
CA TRP A 24 8.34 -19.34 -1.60
C TRP A 24 8.82 -20.71 -2.06
N GLY A 25 9.43 -20.81 -3.23
CA GLY A 25 9.67 -22.06 -3.97
C GLY A 25 10.95 -22.84 -3.63
N GLY A 26 11.65 -22.56 -2.52
CA GLY A 26 12.96 -23.20 -2.25
C GLY A 26 12.94 -24.71 -1.97
N ARG A 27 11.81 -25.27 -1.50
CA ARG A 27 11.69 -26.70 -1.14
C ARG A 27 10.59 -27.44 -1.90
N PHE A 28 9.69 -26.74 -2.58
CA PHE A 28 8.55 -27.35 -3.26
C PHE A 28 8.72 -27.35 -4.78
N ASN A 29 8.51 -28.52 -5.40
CA ASN A 29 8.59 -28.71 -6.85
C ASN A 29 7.23 -28.49 -7.54
N SER A 30 6.12 -28.41 -6.78
CA SER A 30 4.78 -28.15 -7.28
C SER A 30 4.36 -26.70 -7.08
N ASP A 31 3.55 -26.18 -8.01
CA ASP A 31 2.89 -24.88 -7.82
C ASP A 31 1.82 -25.01 -6.72
N GLN A 32 1.52 -23.91 -6.03
CA GLN A 32 0.44 -23.87 -5.04
C GLN A 32 -0.91 -24.14 -5.73
N ASP A 33 -1.80 -24.84 -5.01
CA ASP A 33 -3.18 -25.05 -5.45
C ASP A 33 -3.90 -23.68 -5.59
N LYS A 34 -4.77 -23.57 -6.59
CA LYS A 34 -5.56 -22.36 -6.83
C LYS A 34 -6.37 -21.93 -5.61
N ILE A 35 -6.97 -22.91 -4.91
CA ILE A 35 -7.74 -22.67 -3.70
C ILE A 35 -6.86 -22.05 -2.61
N MET A 36 -5.63 -22.52 -2.46
CA MET A 36 -4.67 -21.94 -1.50
C MET A 36 -4.29 -20.51 -1.84
N ILE A 37 -4.10 -20.20 -3.13
CA ILE A 37 -3.82 -18.84 -3.60
C ILE A 37 -5.00 -17.91 -3.29
N GLU A 38 -6.23 -18.34 -3.57
CA GLU A 38 -7.45 -17.57 -3.29
C GLU A 38 -7.67 -17.37 -1.78
N MET A 39 -7.47 -18.39 -0.96
CA MET A 39 -7.61 -18.29 0.50
C MET A 39 -6.58 -17.38 1.17
N ASN A 40 -5.36 -17.32 0.63
CA ASN A 40 -4.28 -16.52 1.20
C ASN A 40 -4.24 -15.09 0.65
N SER A 41 -4.95 -14.81 -0.44
CA SER A 41 -4.91 -13.50 -1.07
C SER A 41 -5.67 -12.45 -0.25
N SER A 42 -4.98 -11.39 0.13
CA SER A 42 -5.55 -10.21 0.81
C SER A 42 -5.63 -8.98 -0.08
N ILE A 43 -5.17 -9.09 -1.33
CA ILE A 43 -4.97 -7.95 -2.24
C ILE A 43 -6.23 -7.12 -2.48
N GLU A 44 -7.43 -7.70 -2.43
CA GLU A 44 -8.69 -7.02 -2.67
C GLU A 44 -8.98 -5.95 -1.61
N PHE A 45 -8.55 -6.15 -0.36
CA PHE A 45 -8.81 -5.22 0.73
C PHE A 45 -7.55 -4.51 1.23
N ASP A 46 -6.36 -5.11 1.17
CA ASP A 46 -5.13 -4.50 1.64
C ASP A 46 -4.48 -3.55 0.63
N SER A 47 -4.89 -3.60 -0.65
CA SER A 47 -4.45 -2.66 -1.68
C SER A 47 -4.63 -1.19 -1.26
N ARG A 48 -5.58 -0.90 -0.38
CA ARG A 48 -5.80 0.45 0.19
C ARG A 48 -4.67 0.92 1.12
N LEU A 49 -3.81 0.03 1.59
CA LEU A 49 -2.67 0.34 2.47
C LEU A 49 -1.41 0.77 1.70
N TYR A 50 -1.46 0.85 0.37
CA TYR A 50 -0.28 1.13 -0.47
C TYR A 50 0.48 2.39 -0.05
N ALA A 51 -0.24 3.44 0.35
CA ALA A 51 0.35 4.72 0.71
C ALA A 51 1.12 4.63 2.04
N GLU A 52 0.55 3.93 3.00
CA GLU A 52 1.13 3.69 4.32
C GLU A 52 2.36 2.79 4.20
N ASP A 53 2.26 1.68 3.46
CA ASP A 53 3.40 0.77 3.23
C ASP A 53 4.56 1.50 2.55
N ILE A 54 4.30 2.26 1.50
CA ILE A 54 5.35 3.03 0.81
C ILE A 54 5.99 4.05 1.77
N ASN A 55 5.19 4.79 2.55
CA ASN A 55 5.71 5.79 3.49
C ASN A 55 6.54 5.14 4.61
N ALA A 56 6.05 4.05 5.21
CA ALA A 56 6.77 3.28 6.22
C ALA A 56 8.05 2.67 5.66
N SER A 57 8.01 2.11 4.45
CA SER A 57 9.16 1.54 3.76
C SER A 57 10.22 2.59 3.41
N ILE A 58 9.84 3.81 3.04
CA ILE A 58 10.76 4.94 2.85
C ILE A 58 11.45 5.31 4.18
N ALA A 59 10.69 5.38 5.27
CA ALA A 59 11.24 5.67 6.59
C ALA A 59 12.23 4.58 7.03
N HIS A 60 11.88 3.31 6.83
CA HIS A 60 12.73 2.15 7.12
C HIS A 60 14.04 2.18 6.32
N ALA A 61 13.98 2.41 5.01
CA ALA A 61 15.18 2.51 4.17
C ALA A 61 16.12 3.65 4.61
N LYS A 62 15.57 4.80 5.00
CA LYS A 62 16.34 5.92 5.55
C LYS A 62 16.99 5.57 6.89
N MET A 63 16.25 4.89 7.76
CA MET A 63 16.77 4.41 9.06
C MET A 63 17.92 3.44 8.85
N LEU A 64 17.78 2.43 7.98
CA LEU A 64 18.84 1.47 7.67
C LEU A 64 20.13 2.17 7.19
N ALA A 65 20.01 3.20 6.36
CA ALA A 65 21.16 3.99 5.91
C ALA A 65 21.78 4.82 7.04
N LYS A 66 20.95 5.46 7.88
CA LYS A 66 21.41 6.23 9.04
C LYS A 66 22.20 5.36 10.01
N GLN A 67 21.77 4.11 10.21
CA GLN A 67 22.45 3.13 11.04
C GLN A 67 23.60 2.40 10.33
N LYS A 68 23.94 2.82 9.09
CA LYS A 68 25.02 2.22 8.27
C LYS A 68 24.83 0.72 7.96
N ILE A 69 23.60 0.21 8.04
CA ILE A 69 23.24 -1.18 7.70
C ILE A 69 23.23 -1.36 6.18
N ILE A 70 22.75 -0.34 5.46
CA ILE A 70 22.84 -0.27 3.99
C ILE A 70 23.56 1.02 3.59
N SER A 71 24.07 1.07 2.35
CA SER A 71 24.71 2.30 1.87
C SER A 71 23.70 3.41 1.62
N THR A 72 24.11 4.67 1.76
CA THR A 72 23.27 5.84 1.42
C THR A 72 22.80 5.79 -0.03
N ARG A 73 23.66 5.32 -0.96
CA ARG A 73 23.33 5.14 -2.37
C ARG A 73 22.20 4.13 -2.58
N ASP A 74 22.23 3.00 -1.85
CA ASP A 74 21.17 1.99 -1.94
C ASP A 74 19.84 2.54 -1.39
N SER A 75 19.88 3.21 -0.24
CA SER A 75 18.71 3.87 0.33
C SER A 75 18.09 4.87 -0.63
N GLN A 76 18.90 5.72 -1.27
CA GLN A 76 18.40 6.69 -2.26
C GLN A 76 17.73 6.00 -3.44
N LYS A 77 18.30 4.91 -3.96
CA LYS A 77 17.68 4.10 -5.03
C LYS A 77 16.34 3.51 -4.60
N ILE A 78 16.27 2.93 -3.40
CA ILE A 78 15.04 2.36 -2.84
C ILE A 78 13.97 3.46 -2.69
N VAL A 79 14.31 4.58 -2.07
CA VAL A 79 13.38 5.71 -1.87
C VAL A 79 12.87 6.26 -3.20
N SER A 80 13.76 6.42 -4.19
CA SER A 80 13.36 6.88 -5.53
C SER A 80 12.41 5.88 -6.21
N GLY A 81 12.71 4.57 -6.12
CA GLY A 81 11.85 3.52 -6.66
C GLY A 81 10.46 3.50 -6.01
N LEU A 82 10.39 3.58 -4.67
CA LEU A 82 9.14 3.63 -3.93
C LEU A 82 8.29 4.86 -4.27
N LYS A 83 8.92 6.03 -4.43
CA LYS A 83 8.20 7.25 -4.86
C LYS A 83 7.60 7.11 -6.27
N LYS A 84 8.30 6.44 -7.20
CA LYS A 84 7.76 6.16 -8.54
C LYS A 84 6.55 5.23 -8.46
N ILE A 85 6.61 4.19 -7.64
CA ILE A 85 5.49 3.28 -7.40
C ILE A 85 4.29 4.03 -6.83
N LYS A 86 4.50 4.93 -5.86
CA LYS A 86 3.44 5.76 -5.29
C LYS A 86 2.72 6.57 -6.37
N VAL A 87 3.46 7.23 -7.24
CA VAL A 87 2.90 8.00 -8.36
C VAL A 87 2.10 7.11 -9.32
N GLU A 88 2.55 5.88 -9.55
CA GLU A 88 1.81 4.92 -10.39
C GLU A 88 0.47 4.54 -9.77
N PHE A 89 0.41 4.34 -8.45
CA PHE A 89 -0.86 4.13 -7.73
C PHE A 89 -1.78 5.34 -7.83
N GLU A 90 -1.26 6.54 -7.56
CA GLU A 90 -2.02 7.79 -7.61
C GLU A 90 -2.59 8.08 -9.02
N LYS A 91 -1.89 7.66 -10.06
CA LYS A 91 -2.34 7.78 -11.46
C LYS A 91 -3.22 6.62 -11.94
N GLY A 92 -3.43 5.59 -11.11
CA GLY A 92 -4.16 4.39 -11.51
C GLY A 92 -3.45 3.55 -12.58
N THR A 93 -2.14 3.72 -12.74
CA THR A 93 -1.32 2.99 -13.73
C THR A 93 -0.56 1.81 -13.11
N PHE A 94 -0.62 1.66 -11.80
CA PHE A 94 0.01 0.52 -11.13
C PHE A 94 -0.77 -0.76 -11.44
N ASN A 95 -0.07 -1.77 -11.94
CA ASN A 95 -0.67 -3.06 -12.26
C ASN A 95 -0.47 -4.02 -11.09
N LEU A 96 -1.56 -4.30 -10.36
CA LEU A 96 -1.59 -5.31 -9.31
C LEU A 96 -1.53 -6.70 -9.94
N ASP A 97 -0.65 -7.55 -9.44
CA ASP A 97 -0.56 -8.96 -9.80
C ASP A 97 -1.37 -9.77 -8.76
N PRO A 98 -2.50 -10.36 -9.16
CA PRO A 98 -3.36 -11.12 -8.24
C PRO A 98 -2.74 -12.45 -7.79
N HIS A 99 -1.63 -12.88 -8.40
CA HIS A 99 -0.87 -14.07 -7.96
C HIS A 99 0.10 -13.77 -6.82
N LEU A 100 0.25 -12.50 -6.45
CA LEU A 100 0.97 -12.08 -5.26
C LEU A 100 -0.03 -11.90 -4.12
N GLU A 101 0.24 -12.52 -2.99
CA GLU A 101 -0.71 -12.65 -1.87
C GLU A 101 -1.25 -11.31 -1.36
N ASP A 102 -0.38 -10.29 -1.30
CA ASP A 102 -0.68 -9.02 -0.65
C ASP A 102 -0.12 -7.80 -1.40
N ILE A 103 -0.50 -6.61 -0.94
CA ILE A 103 -0.01 -5.34 -1.47
C ILE A 103 1.50 -5.18 -1.28
N HIS A 104 2.03 -5.69 -0.18
CA HIS A 104 3.43 -5.56 0.17
C HIS A 104 4.31 -6.33 -0.82
N MET A 105 3.91 -7.57 -1.18
CA MET A 105 4.58 -8.36 -2.22
C MET A 105 4.49 -7.68 -3.60
N ASN A 106 3.35 -7.08 -3.91
CA ASN A 106 3.17 -6.33 -5.14
C ASN A 106 4.13 -5.14 -5.22
N ILE A 107 4.25 -4.36 -4.15
CA ILE A 107 5.18 -3.22 -4.07
C ILE A 107 6.63 -3.71 -4.14
N GLU A 108 7.01 -4.73 -3.37
CA GLU A 108 8.37 -5.29 -3.37
C GLU A 108 8.77 -5.85 -4.75
N SER A 109 7.87 -6.60 -5.40
CA SER A 109 8.09 -7.15 -6.74
C SER A 109 8.30 -6.05 -7.79
N ASN A 110 7.45 -5.01 -7.76
CA ASN A 110 7.59 -3.87 -8.66
C ASN A 110 8.84 -3.04 -8.36
N LEU A 111 9.20 -2.88 -7.09
CA LEU A 111 10.45 -2.23 -6.71
C LEU A 111 11.65 -3.00 -7.27
N GLN A 112 11.64 -4.34 -7.15
CA GLN A 112 12.71 -5.17 -7.72
C GLN A 112 12.82 -5.06 -9.24
N LYS A 113 11.68 -4.96 -9.95
CA LYS A 113 11.67 -4.72 -11.41
C LYS A 113 12.30 -3.38 -11.77
N LYS A 114 12.14 -2.34 -10.94
CA LYS A 114 12.61 -0.97 -11.19
C LYS A 114 14.08 -0.75 -10.82
N ILE A 115 14.56 -1.32 -9.71
CA ILE A 115 15.89 -1.03 -9.16
C ILE A 115 16.79 -2.27 -9.00
N GLY A 116 16.30 -3.45 -9.42
CA GLY A 116 17.08 -4.70 -9.40
C GLY A 116 17.31 -5.26 -7.99
N ILE A 117 18.43 -5.93 -7.80
CA ILE A 117 18.80 -6.65 -6.57
C ILE A 117 18.84 -5.76 -5.32
N VAL A 118 19.06 -4.47 -5.48
CA VAL A 118 19.09 -3.48 -4.37
C VAL A 118 17.76 -3.44 -3.61
N ALA A 119 16.63 -3.71 -4.28
CA ALA A 119 15.31 -3.76 -3.66
C ALA A 119 15.25 -4.74 -2.48
N LYS A 120 15.94 -5.88 -2.56
CA LYS A 120 15.95 -6.90 -1.49
C LYS A 120 16.52 -6.40 -0.17
N LYS A 121 17.34 -5.35 -0.19
CA LYS A 121 17.89 -4.74 1.02
C LYS A 121 16.83 -4.02 1.86
N LEU A 122 15.68 -3.67 1.27
CA LEU A 122 14.59 -3.03 2.00
C LEU A 122 14.04 -3.89 3.13
N HIS A 123 14.01 -5.22 2.96
CA HIS A 123 13.47 -6.16 3.95
C HIS A 123 14.46 -6.49 5.10
N THR A 124 15.64 -5.87 5.12
CA THR A 124 16.66 -6.11 6.15
C THR A 124 16.13 -5.73 7.53
N GLY A 125 16.19 -6.69 8.49
CA GLY A 125 15.76 -6.48 9.88
C GLY A 125 14.26 -6.20 10.03
N ARG A 126 13.42 -6.66 9.11
CA ARG A 126 11.96 -6.42 9.09
C ARG A 126 11.22 -7.74 8.92
N SER A 127 10.16 -7.94 9.69
CA SER A 127 9.19 -9.01 9.49
C SER A 127 7.98 -8.48 8.70
N ARG A 128 7.31 -9.33 7.94
CA ARG A 128 6.01 -9.00 7.32
C ARG A 128 4.98 -8.61 8.39
N ASN A 129 5.01 -9.25 9.54
CA ASN A 129 4.10 -8.96 10.65
C ASN A 129 4.26 -7.53 11.17
N ASP A 130 5.52 -7.06 11.36
CA ASP A 130 5.78 -5.67 11.79
C ASP A 130 5.28 -4.67 10.74
N GLN A 131 5.49 -4.99 9.48
CA GLN A 131 5.09 -4.18 8.33
C GLN A 131 3.59 -4.00 8.31
N VAL A 132 2.83 -5.08 8.28
CA VAL A 132 1.36 -5.07 8.25
C VAL A 132 0.79 -4.33 9.46
N ALA A 133 1.30 -4.61 10.67
CA ALA A 133 0.83 -3.96 11.89
C ALA A 133 1.10 -2.44 11.89
N THR A 134 2.25 -2.02 11.36
CA THR A 134 2.61 -0.61 11.23
C THR A 134 1.70 0.09 10.24
N ASP A 135 1.49 -0.49 9.06
CA ASP A 135 0.70 0.08 7.98
C ASP A 135 -0.77 0.21 8.38
N MET A 136 -1.32 -0.79 9.06
CA MET A 136 -2.67 -0.73 9.61
C MET A 136 -2.83 0.42 10.62
N ARG A 137 -1.86 0.60 11.53
CA ARG A 137 -1.89 1.71 12.50
C ARG A 137 -1.80 3.07 11.82
N LEU A 138 -0.95 3.20 10.82
CA LEU A 138 -0.82 4.43 10.03
C LEU A 138 -2.11 4.74 9.28
N TYR A 139 -2.72 3.72 8.66
CA TYR A 139 -4.00 3.84 7.96
C TYR A 139 -5.12 4.29 8.90
N ILE A 140 -5.31 3.61 10.04
CA ILE A 140 -6.34 3.98 11.02
C ILE A 140 -6.13 5.43 11.47
N ARG A 141 -4.90 5.83 11.78
CA ARG A 141 -4.58 7.21 12.19
C ARG A 141 -4.94 8.22 11.11
N SER A 142 -4.61 7.91 9.85
CA SER A 142 -4.96 8.75 8.71
C SER A 142 -6.48 8.88 8.54
N GLN A 143 -7.21 7.77 8.61
CA GLN A 143 -8.67 7.77 8.52
C GLN A 143 -9.34 8.54 9.66
N CYS A 144 -8.87 8.40 10.89
CA CYS A 144 -9.36 9.18 12.02
C CYS A 144 -9.19 10.69 11.80
N GLN A 145 -8.03 11.10 11.27
CA GLN A 145 -7.78 12.52 10.95
C GLN A 145 -8.75 13.05 9.88
N GLU A 146 -9.03 12.25 8.85
CA GLU A 146 -9.99 12.64 7.81
C GLU A 146 -11.43 12.73 8.36
N ILE A 147 -11.83 11.82 9.25
CA ILE A 147 -13.13 11.86 9.91
C ILE A 147 -13.24 13.13 10.77
N ILE A 148 -12.22 13.45 11.56
CA ILE A 148 -12.18 14.66 12.40
C ILE A 148 -12.33 15.91 11.53
N LYS A 149 -11.65 16.00 10.40
CA LYS A 149 -11.81 17.12 9.46
C LYS A 149 -13.23 17.25 8.97
N LYS A 150 -13.86 16.14 8.54
CA LYS A 150 -15.24 16.14 8.04
C LYS A 150 -16.24 16.57 9.12
N ILE A 151 -16.09 16.07 10.35
CA ILE A 151 -16.92 16.47 11.50
C ILE A 151 -16.76 17.98 11.76
N THR A 152 -15.52 18.47 11.77
CA THR A 152 -15.23 19.89 11.97
C THR A 152 -15.88 20.77 10.89
N MET A 153 -15.88 20.31 9.64
CA MET A 153 -16.58 21.02 8.55
C MET A 153 -18.08 21.08 8.78
N ILE A 154 -18.71 19.97 9.17
CA ILE A 154 -20.15 19.94 9.50
C ILE A 154 -20.47 20.89 10.66
N GLN A 155 -19.68 20.86 11.75
CA GLN A 155 -19.86 21.75 12.89
C GLN A 155 -19.79 23.23 12.48
N LYS A 156 -18.83 23.60 11.64
CA LYS A 156 -18.69 24.97 11.12
C LYS A 156 -19.91 25.39 10.30
N GLU A 157 -20.43 24.54 9.43
CA GLU A 157 -21.59 24.86 8.60
C GLU A 157 -22.87 24.95 9.46
N LEU A 158 -23.04 24.10 10.44
CA LEU A 158 -24.17 24.19 11.39
C LEU A 158 -24.11 25.48 12.21
N SER A 159 -22.94 25.83 12.75
CA SER A 159 -22.73 27.07 13.50
C SER A 159 -23.01 28.31 12.63
N LYS A 160 -22.55 28.32 11.38
CA LYS A 160 -22.82 29.38 10.42
C LYS A 160 -24.31 29.54 10.12
N LYS A 161 -25.02 28.41 9.92
CA LYS A 161 -26.47 28.43 9.73
C LYS A 161 -27.22 28.93 10.97
N ALA A 162 -26.84 28.47 12.16
CA ALA A 162 -27.40 28.94 13.40
C ALA A 162 -27.26 30.45 13.57
N SER A 163 -26.05 30.99 13.32
CA SER A 163 -25.79 32.43 13.36
C SER A 163 -26.59 33.23 12.32
N LYS A 164 -26.85 32.62 11.15
CA LYS A 164 -27.61 33.30 10.08
C LYS A 164 -29.11 33.37 10.38
N TYR A 165 -29.64 32.38 11.07
CA TYR A 165 -31.08 32.21 11.28
C TYR A 165 -31.52 32.29 12.75
N TYR A 166 -30.69 32.91 13.61
CA TYR A 166 -30.96 32.95 15.05
C TYR A 166 -32.24 33.74 15.40
N ASP A 167 -32.67 34.67 14.53
CA ASP A 167 -33.89 35.46 14.69
C ASP A 167 -35.19 34.76 14.21
N PHE A 168 -35.05 33.60 13.53
CA PHE A 168 -36.22 32.88 13.02
C PHE A 168 -36.78 31.96 14.09
N ILE A 169 -38.03 32.21 14.46
CA ILE A 169 -38.81 31.34 15.36
C ILE A 169 -39.38 30.21 14.50
N MET A 170 -39.08 28.95 14.87
CA MET A 170 -39.69 27.77 14.25
C MET A 170 -41.01 27.43 14.93
#